data_1888dacf2819256f55f1fa25452b2ff4
#
_entry.id   1888dacf2819256f55f1fa25452b2ff4
#
_cell.length_a   1.000
_cell.length_b   1.000
_cell.length_c   1.000
_cell.angle_alpha   90.00
_cell.angle_beta   90.00
_cell.angle_gamma   90.00
#
_symmetry.space_group_name_H-M   'P 1'
#
loop_
_entity.id
_entity.type
_entity.pdbx_description
1 polymer ?
#
loop_
_entity_poly.entity_id
_entity_poly.type
_entity_poly.pdbx_seq_one_letter_code
_entity_poly.pdbx_strand_id
1 'polypeptide(L)'
;MLANIYDFLFGWAEYDFMINAFIAILLITPIFGLLGSIIVNNKMAFFSDALGHSALTGAGLGVVLGISAVNVSMILFSAVFAVGIVYIKYSGKASMDTTIGVFSSVAVALGLVLLSGEGYSKYSSLIVGDILGITRGELLMLAVLLCAVLFVWIFMHKSLALVSLSPSIAISRGVNVMAVDMIFTVLVA
;
A
#
# COMPACT_ATOMS: atom_id res chain seq x y z
N MET A 1 -9.45 42.07 12.59
CA MET A 1 -8.40 41.19 13.14
C MET A 1 -8.87 39.77 13.27
N LEU A 2 -10.03 39.47 13.89
CA LEU A 2 -10.55 38.10 13.98
C LEU A 2 -10.93 37.52 12.61
N ALA A 3 -11.52 38.27 11.69
CA ALA A 3 -11.81 37.82 10.33
C ALA A 3 -10.56 37.40 9.56
N ASN A 4 -9.47 38.15 9.65
CA ASN A 4 -8.20 37.81 8.99
C ASN A 4 -7.57 36.53 9.57
N ILE A 5 -7.79 36.22 10.85
CA ILE A 5 -7.31 34.97 11.46
C ILE A 5 -8.17 33.80 11.01
N TYR A 6 -9.47 34.00 10.88
CA TYR A 6 -10.40 32.99 10.38
C TYR A 6 -10.08 32.63 8.92
N ASP A 7 -9.92 33.63 8.05
CA ASP A 7 -9.57 33.42 6.64
C ASP A 7 -8.19 32.75 6.50
N PHE A 8 -7.23 33.09 7.35
CA PHE A 8 -5.92 32.45 7.36
C PHE A 8 -5.98 30.99 7.79
N LEU A 9 -6.81 30.64 8.79
CA LEU A 9 -6.91 29.28 9.32
C LEU A 9 -7.84 28.39 8.50
N PHE A 10 -8.90 28.94 7.91
CA PHE A 10 -9.98 28.18 7.27
C PHE A 10 -10.23 28.54 5.80
N GLY A 11 -9.53 29.53 5.23
CA GLY A 11 -9.68 29.93 3.83
C GLY A 11 -9.37 28.80 2.85
N TRP A 12 -8.56 27.83 3.26
CA TRP A 12 -8.32 26.61 2.47
C TRP A 12 -9.59 25.75 2.30
N ALA A 13 -10.53 25.80 3.23
CA ALA A 13 -11.78 25.05 3.18
C ALA A 13 -12.80 25.59 2.16
N GLU A 14 -12.53 26.70 1.51
CA GLU A 14 -13.34 27.23 0.41
C GLU A 14 -13.13 26.45 -0.90
N TYR A 15 -12.05 25.67 -0.99
CA TYR A 15 -11.69 24.89 -2.18
C TYR A 15 -11.99 23.41 -1.98
N ASP A 16 -12.89 22.84 -2.79
CA ASP A 16 -13.29 21.42 -2.72
C ASP A 16 -12.10 20.46 -2.81
N PHE A 17 -11.09 20.75 -3.65
CA PHE A 17 -9.91 19.91 -3.77
C PHE A 17 -9.06 19.90 -2.49
N MET A 18 -8.99 20.99 -1.75
CA MET A 18 -8.26 21.06 -0.48
C MET A 18 -9.00 20.28 0.62
N ILE A 19 -10.33 20.34 0.62
CA ILE A 19 -11.16 19.55 1.54
C ILE A 19 -10.92 18.06 1.26
N ASN A 20 -10.96 17.64 -0.01
CA ASN A 20 -10.71 16.24 -0.39
C ASN A 20 -9.30 15.79 0.02
N ALA A 21 -8.28 16.62 -0.22
CA ALA A 21 -6.90 16.33 0.19
C ALA A 21 -6.79 16.19 1.72
N PHE A 22 -7.43 17.06 2.49
CA PHE A 22 -7.43 17.01 3.95
C PHE A 22 -8.11 15.72 4.47
N ILE A 23 -9.27 15.37 3.90
CA ILE A 23 -9.97 14.13 4.26
C ILE A 23 -9.10 12.92 3.91
N ALA A 24 -8.44 12.92 2.75
CA ALA A 24 -7.53 11.84 2.37
C ALA A 24 -6.39 11.66 3.39
N ILE A 25 -5.76 12.76 3.83
CA ILE A 25 -4.71 12.72 4.86
C ILE A 25 -5.24 12.13 6.17
N LEU A 26 -6.44 12.54 6.60
CA LEU A 26 -7.07 12.01 7.81
C LEU A 26 -7.36 10.51 7.72
N LEU A 27 -7.71 10.00 6.53
CA LEU A 27 -7.96 8.57 6.31
C LEU A 27 -6.65 7.77 6.21
N ILE A 28 -5.62 8.31 5.54
CA ILE A 28 -4.34 7.61 5.31
C ILE A 28 -3.50 7.56 6.58
N THR A 29 -3.50 8.61 7.39
CA THR A 29 -2.64 8.71 8.58
C THR A 29 -2.82 7.52 9.55
N PRO A 30 -4.04 7.14 9.98
CA PRO A 30 -4.22 5.98 10.83
C PRO A 30 -3.85 4.66 10.14
N ILE A 31 -4.06 4.52 8.83
CA ILE A 31 -3.64 3.34 8.07
C ILE A 31 -2.12 3.18 8.18
N PHE A 32 -1.36 4.21 7.85
CA PHE A 32 0.10 4.16 7.92
C PHE A 32 0.63 4.03 9.35
N GLY A 33 -0.03 4.63 10.34
CA GLY A 33 0.33 4.47 11.74
C GLY A 33 0.20 3.03 12.23
N LEU A 34 -0.91 2.38 11.91
CA LEU A 34 -1.18 0.99 12.31
C LEU A 34 -0.30 -0.01 11.57
N LEU A 35 -0.22 0.08 10.25
CA LEU A 35 0.56 -0.85 9.43
C LEU A 35 2.06 -0.61 9.58
N GLY A 36 2.49 0.65 9.61
CA GLY A 36 3.90 1.02 9.69
C GLY A 36 4.60 0.48 10.92
N SER A 37 3.93 0.46 12.08
CA SER A 37 4.51 -0.11 13.30
C SER A 37 4.89 -1.58 13.15
N ILE A 38 4.06 -2.37 12.47
CA ILE A 38 4.31 -3.80 12.22
C ILE A 38 5.37 -3.98 11.12
N ILE A 39 5.34 -3.15 10.07
CA ILE A 39 6.33 -3.17 8.98
C ILE A 39 7.74 -3.00 9.55
N VAL A 40 7.93 -2.00 10.43
CA VAL A 40 9.22 -1.73 11.07
C VAL A 40 9.65 -2.91 11.96
N ASN A 41 8.76 -3.43 12.79
CA ASN A 41 9.06 -4.55 13.68
C ASN A 41 9.43 -5.82 12.89
N ASN A 42 8.80 -6.06 11.74
CA ASN A 42 9.09 -7.20 10.87
C ASN A 42 10.33 -7.00 9.99
N LYS A 43 11.05 -5.88 10.13
CA LYS A 43 12.21 -5.51 9.29
C LYS A 43 11.88 -5.48 7.80
N MET A 44 10.68 -5.01 7.46
CA MET A 44 10.14 -4.95 6.10
C MET A 44 10.10 -3.51 5.57
N ALA A 45 11.02 -2.64 5.99
CA ALA A 45 10.98 -1.20 5.65
C ALA A 45 10.94 -0.93 4.14
N PHE A 46 11.67 -1.71 3.34
CA PHE A 46 11.69 -1.58 1.87
C PHE A 46 10.50 -2.25 1.17
N PHE A 47 9.65 -2.95 1.91
CA PHE A 47 8.53 -3.66 1.32
C PHE A 47 7.49 -2.71 0.70
N SER A 48 7.19 -1.61 1.37
CA SER A 48 6.25 -0.60 0.85
C SER A 48 6.74 0.04 -0.46
N ASP A 49 8.05 0.26 -0.58
CA ASP A 49 8.66 0.76 -1.81
C ASP A 49 8.52 -0.25 -2.96
N ALA A 50 8.82 -1.54 -2.68
CA ALA A 50 8.63 -2.61 -3.66
C ALA A 50 7.18 -2.76 -4.12
N LEU A 51 6.20 -2.55 -3.23
CA LEU A 51 4.78 -2.55 -3.56
C LEU A 51 4.41 -1.37 -4.46
N GLY A 52 4.91 -0.17 -4.19
CA GLY A 52 4.73 0.98 -5.07
C GLY A 52 5.20 0.70 -6.50
N HIS A 53 6.36 0.06 -6.63
CA HIS A 53 6.88 -0.36 -7.94
C HIS A 53 6.06 -1.48 -8.58
N SER A 54 5.53 -2.41 -7.79
CA SER A 54 4.64 -3.45 -8.31
C SER A 54 3.31 -2.88 -8.82
N ALA A 55 2.79 -1.84 -8.16
CA ALA A 55 1.58 -1.15 -8.61
C ALA A 55 1.76 -0.54 -10.01
N LEU A 56 2.94 0.02 -10.30
CA LEU A 56 3.27 0.53 -11.64
C LEU A 56 3.23 -0.59 -12.70
N THR A 57 3.76 -1.76 -12.38
CA THR A 57 3.67 -2.94 -13.27
C THR A 57 2.22 -3.39 -13.44
N GLY A 58 1.45 -3.37 -12.35
CA GLY A 58 0.01 -3.64 -12.39
C GLY A 58 -0.75 -2.69 -13.30
N ALA A 59 -0.41 -1.38 -13.25
CA ALA A 59 -0.97 -0.39 -14.17
C ALA A 59 -0.63 -0.72 -15.63
N GLY A 60 0.65 -1.00 -15.91
CA GLY A 60 1.11 -1.36 -17.26
C GLY A 60 0.41 -2.61 -17.80
N LEU A 61 0.26 -3.65 -16.98
CA LEU A 61 -0.50 -4.84 -17.36
C LEU A 61 -1.97 -4.52 -17.61
N GLY A 62 -2.59 -3.69 -16.78
CA GLY A 62 -3.97 -3.24 -16.96
C GLY A 62 -4.19 -2.57 -18.33
N VAL A 63 -3.27 -1.69 -18.70
CA VAL A 63 -3.30 -0.98 -19.99
C VAL A 63 -3.14 -1.95 -21.15
N VAL A 64 -2.14 -2.83 -21.11
CA VAL A 64 -1.88 -3.83 -22.18
C VAL A 64 -3.05 -4.80 -22.35
N LEU A 65 -3.69 -5.20 -21.25
CA LEU A 65 -4.85 -6.09 -21.26
C LEU A 65 -6.18 -5.40 -21.57
N GLY A 66 -6.16 -4.07 -21.75
CA GLY A 66 -7.37 -3.29 -22.03
C GLY A 66 -8.34 -3.20 -20.84
N ILE A 67 -7.85 -3.35 -19.63
CA ILE A 67 -8.67 -3.22 -18.41
C ILE A 67 -8.95 -1.74 -18.16
N SER A 68 -10.22 -1.33 -18.29
CA SER A 68 -10.62 0.07 -18.10
C SER A 68 -10.39 0.59 -16.67
N ALA A 69 -10.42 -0.29 -15.68
CA ALA A 69 -10.18 0.04 -14.26
C ALA A 69 -8.72 -0.22 -13.88
N VAL A 70 -7.81 0.66 -14.28
CA VAL A 70 -6.35 0.52 -14.00
C VAL A 70 -6.06 0.35 -12.51
N ASN A 71 -6.78 1.05 -11.63
CA ASN A 71 -6.62 0.93 -10.17
C ASN A 71 -6.86 -0.52 -9.68
N VAL A 72 -7.83 -1.24 -10.25
CA VAL A 72 -8.09 -2.64 -9.89
C VAL A 72 -6.92 -3.53 -10.31
N SER A 73 -6.35 -3.30 -11.50
CA SER A 73 -5.18 -4.03 -11.98
C SER A 73 -3.95 -3.79 -11.08
N MET A 74 -3.74 -2.55 -10.62
CA MET A 74 -2.68 -2.21 -9.67
C MET A 74 -2.81 -2.99 -8.35
N ILE A 75 -4.01 -2.98 -7.75
CA ILE A 75 -4.28 -3.68 -6.48
C ILE A 75 -4.11 -5.18 -6.64
N LEU A 76 -4.69 -5.79 -7.68
CA LEU A 76 -4.59 -7.22 -7.90
C LEU A 76 -3.13 -7.67 -8.11
N PHE A 77 -2.38 -6.93 -8.91
CA PHE A 77 -0.98 -7.26 -9.16
C PHE A 77 -0.14 -7.11 -7.89
N SER A 78 -0.33 -6.01 -7.13
CA SER A 78 0.37 -5.79 -5.86
C SER A 78 0.05 -6.90 -4.83
N ALA A 79 -1.20 -7.36 -4.76
CA ALA A 79 -1.58 -8.46 -3.88
C ALA A 79 -0.90 -9.78 -4.28
N VAL A 80 -0.88 -10.12 -5.58
CA VAL A 80 -0.18 -11.31 -6.09
C VAL A 80 1.32 -11.22 -5.83
N PHE A 81 1.90 -10.05 -6.04
CA PHE A 81 3.30 -9.76 -5.78
C PHE A 81 3.66 -9.92 -4.29
N ALA A 82 2.82 -9.40 -3.40
CA ALA A 82 2.93 -9.54 -1.96
C ALA A 82 2.93 -11.02 -1.52
N VAL A 83 1.99 -11.81 -2.03
CA VAL A 83 1.92 -13.26 -1.77
C VAL A 83 3.19 -13.97 -2.27
N GLY A 84 3.70 -13.60 -3.43
CA GLY A 84 4.95 -14.15 -3.99
C GLY A 84 6.16 -13.91 -3.07
N ILE A 85 6.30 -12.69 -2.54
CA ILE A 85 7.37 -12.35 -1.60
C ILE A 85 7.28 -13.20 -0.32
N VAL A 86 6.08 -13.31 0.27
CA VAL A 86 5.88 -14.13 1.48
C VAL A 86 6.19 -15.60 1.21
N TYR A 87 5.74 -16.12 0.08
CA TYR A 87 6.02 -17.51 -0.29
C TYR A 87 7.53 -17.81 -0.36
N ILE A 88 8.31 -16.90 -0.98
CA ILE A 88 9.77 -17.06 -1.07
C ILE A 88 10.43 -16.92 0.30
N LYS A 89 9.97 -16.00 1.15
CA LYS A 89 10.41 -15.85 2.55
C LYS A 89 10.35 -17.19 3.28
N TYR A 90 9.23 -17.90 3.19
CA TYR A 90 9.04 -19.16 3.88
C TYR A 90 9.69 -20.38 3.17
N SER A 91 10.11 -20.22 1.93
CA SER A 91 10.91 -21.24 1.21
C SER A 91 12.37 -21.29 1.71
N GLY A 92 12.81 -20.33 2.52
CA GLY A 92 14.15 -20.32 3.13
C GLY A 92 15.31 -20.13 2.14
N LYS A 93 15.03 -19.74 0.89
CA LYS A 93 16.03 -19.67 -0.20
C LYS A 93 16.79 -18.34 -0.25
N ALA A 94 16.25 -17.28 0.32
CA ALA A 94 16.85 -15.95 0.30
C ALA A 94 16.44 -15.14 1.55
N SER A 95 17.24 -14.12 1.88
CA SER A 95 16.86 -13.14 2.90
C SER A 95 15.67 -12.30 2.42
N MET A 96 14.92 -11.74 3.37
CA MET A 96 13.77 -10.87 3.06
C MET A 96 14.19 -9.67 2.20
N ASP A 97 15.27 -8.99 2.58
CA ASP A 97 15.77 -7.82 1.87
C ASP A 97 16.22 -8.15 0.45
N THR A 98 16.90 -9.29 0.26
CA THR A 98 17.30 -9.76 -1.08
C THR A 98 16.08 -10.06 -1.94
N THR A 99 15.07 -10.73 -1.39
CA THR A 99 13.83 -11.05 -2.10
C THR A 99 13.11 -9.78 -2.52
N ILE A 100 12.93 -8.84 -1.60
CA ILE A 100 12.29 -7.54 -1.87
C ILE A 100 13.06 -6.79 -2.95
N GLY A 101 14.39 -6.69 -2.85
CA GLY A 101 15.22 -5.97 -3.82
C GLY A 101 15.15 -6.54 -5.23
N VAL A 102 15.23 -7.87 -5.37
CA VAL A 102 15.12 -8.52 -6.69
C VAL A 102 13.72 -8.34 -7.28
N PHE A 103 12.69 -8.58 -6.50
CA PHE A 103 11.30 -8.42 -6.96
C PHE A 103 10.98 -6.97 -7.33
N SER A 104 11.43 -6.00 -6.54
CA SER A 104 11.28 -4.57 -6.83
C SER A 104 11.93 -4.20 -8.15
N SER A 105 13.20 -4.62 -8.37
CA SER A 105 13.93 -4.33 -9.61
C SER A 105 13.24 -4.91 -10.84
N VAL A 106 12.73 -6.15 -10.74
CA VAL A 106 11.98 -6.80 -11.82
C VAL A 106 10.66 -6.05 -12.07
N ALA A 107 9.95 -5.69 -11.01
CA ALA A 107 8.70 -4.94 -11.13
C ALA A 107 8.91 -3.59 -11.82
N VAL A 108 9.91 -2.81 -11.40
CA VAL A 108 10.22 -1.52 -12.06
C VAL A 108 10.50 -1.71 -13.54
N ALA A 109 11.39 -2.66 -13.87
CA ALA A 109 11.77 -2.91 -15.26
C ALA A 109 10.56 -3.30 -16.13
N LEU A 110 9.73 -4.22 -15.64
CA LEU A 110 8.50 -4.64 -16.34
C LEU A 110 7.51 -3.48 -16.47
N GLY A 111 7.27 -2.72 -15.41
CA GLY A 111 6.37 -1.58 -15.43
C GLY A 111 6.77 -0.53 -16.46
N LEU A 112 8.06 -0.18 -16.50
CA LEU A 112 8.59 0.78 -17.49
C LEU A 112 8.47 0.26 -18.92
N VAL A 113 8.77 -1.01 -19.16
CA VAL A 113 8.64 -1.62 -20.51
C VAL A 113 7.19 -1.64 -20.96
N LEU A 114 6.25 -2.05 -20.09
CA LEU A 114 4.83 -2.12 -20.43
C LEU A 114 4.22 -0.74 -20.71
N LEU A 115 4.63 0.29 -19.97
CA LEU A 115 4.12 1.65 -20.15
C LEU A 115 4.82 2.44 -21.24
N SER A 116 5.98 2.00 -21.74
CA SER A 116 6.76 2.72 -22.77
C SER A 116 5.99 2.91 -24.08
N GLY A 117 5.11 1.96 -24.44
CA GLY A 117 4.32 2.00 -25.67
C GLY A 117 3.12 2.94 -25.64
N GLU A 118 2.56 3.24 -24.47
CA GLU A 118 1.30 4.00 -24.28
C GLU A 118 1.51 5.49 -23.93
N GLY A 119 2.74 5.97 -23.96
CA GLY A 119 3.08 7.34 -23.56
C GLY A 119 3.27 7.45 -22.04
N TYR A 120 4.48 7.26 -21.61
CA TYR A 120 4.93 7.35 -20.20
C TYR A 120 4.42 8.61 -19.45
N SER A 121 4.29 9.74 -20.17
CA SER A 121 3.81 11.00 -19.58
C SER A 121 2.39 10.91 -19.00
N LYS A 122 1.54 10.05 -19.55
CA LYS A 122 0.15 9.87 -19.07
C LYS A 122 0.10 9.21 -17.69
N TYR A 123 1.10 8.41 -17.37
CA TYR A 123 1.17 7.64 -16.11
C TYR A 123 2.22 8.15 -15.14
N SER A 124 2.87 9.27 -15.44
CA SER A 124 3.88 9.88 -14.57
C SER A 124 3.29 10.30 -13.22
N SER A 125 2.02 10.68 -13.17
CA SER A 125 1.30 11.00 -11.93
C SER A 125 1.18 9.80 -10.97
N LEU A 126 1.17 8.56 -11.49
CA LEU A 126 1.15 7.36 -10.64
C LEU A 126 2.46 7.16 -9.87
N ILE A 127 3.57 7.69 -10.37
CA ILE A 127 4.89 7.60 -9.72
C ILE A 127 5.07 8.68 -8.68
N VAL A 128 4.66 9.91 -9.01
CA VAL A 128 4.83 11.09 -8.15
C VAL A 128 3.68 11.22 -7.15
N GLY A 129 2.48 10.72 -7.52
CA GLY A 129 1.23 10.95 -6.81
C GLY A 129 0.63 12.33 -7.10
N ASP A 130 -0.66 12.47 -6.89
CA ASP A 130 -1.39 13.72 -7.02
C ASP A 130 -2.45 13.83 -5.92
N ILE A 131 -2.08 14.46 -4.82
CA ILE A 131 -2.99 14.64 -3.68
C ILE A 131 -4.08 15.68 -3.97
N LEU A 132 -3.84 16.61 -4.89
CA LEU A 132 -4.80 17.66 -5.22
C LEU A 132 -5.87 17.18 -6.21
N GLY A 133 -5.56 16.14 -6.98
CA GLY A 133 -6.48 15.52 -7.93
C GLY A 133 -7.41 14.47 -7.33
N ILE A 134 -7.40 14.27 -6.01
CA ILE A 134 -8.19 13.20 -5.35
C ILE A 134 -9.69 13.40 -5.58
N THR A 135 -10.31 12.38 -6.15
CA THR A 135 -11.74 12.31 -6.41
C THR A 135 -12.52 11.76 -5.21
N ARG A 136 -13.83 12.02 -5.17
CA ARG A 136 -14.72 11.45 -4.15
C ARG A 136 -14.76 9.92 -4.18
N GLY A 137 -14.58 9.31 -5.35
CA GLY A 137 -14.51 7.85 -5.50
C GLY A 137 -13.28 7.26 -4.81
N GLU A 138 -12.12 7.92 -4.94
CA GLU A 138 -10.88 7.53 -4.26
C GLU A 138 -10.97 7.73 -2.75
N LEU A 139 -11.64 8.79 -2.27
CA LEU A 139 -11.92 8.95 -0.84
C LEU A 139 -12.78 7.82 -0.28
N LEU A 140 -13.79 7.38 -1.02
CA LEU A 140 -14.61 6.23 -0.61
C LEU A 140 -13.75 4.95 -0.55
N MET A 141 -12.87 4.74 -1.53
CA MET A 141 -11.96 3.61 -1.55
C MET A 141 -10.99 3.63 -0.35
N LEU A 142 -10.44 4.79 -0.01
CA LEU A 142 -9.60 4.98 1.19
C LEU A 142 -10.38 4.71 2.49
N ALA A 143 -11.63 5.14 2.57
CA ALA A 143 -12.49 4.87 3.73
C ALA A 143 -12.78 3.37 3.88
N VAL A 144 -13.06 2.66 2.78
CA VAL A 144 -13.24 1.20 2.78
C VAL A 144 -11.95 0.50 3.21
N LEU A 145 -10.80 0.96 2.70
CA LEU A 145 -9.48 0.42 3.08
C LEU A 145 -9.22 0.63 4.58
N LEU A 146 -9.49 1.83 5.11
CA LEU A 146 -9.36 2.10 6.54
C LEU A 146 -10.24 1.15 7.36
N CYS A 147 -11.50 0.93 6.96
CA CYS A 147 -12.39 -0.02 7.63
C CYS A 147 -11.82 -1.44 7.59
N ALA A 148 -11.25 -1.87 6.46
CA ALA A 148 -10.63 -3.19 6.33
C ALA A 148 -9.40 -3.32 7.25
N VAL A 149 -8.52 -2.30 7.28
CA VAL A 149 -7.35 -2.26 8.16
C VAL A 149 -7.78 -2.31 9.63
N LEU A 150 -8.76 -1.51 10.04
CA LEU A 150 -9.27 -1.52 11.41
C LEU A 150 -9.91 -2.87 11.77
N PHE A 151 -10.65 -3.48 10.85
CA PHE A 151 -11.22 -4.80 11.05
C PHE A 151 -10.13 -5.84 11.31
N VAL A 152 -9.15 -5.94 10.42
CA VAL A 152 -8.01 -6.87 10.60
C VAL A 152 -7.26 -6.55 11.89
N TRP A 153 -7.03 -5.27 12.20
CA TRP A 153 -6.36 -4.86 13.41
C TRP A 153 -7.09 -5.31 14.67
N ILE A 154 -8.39 -5.06 14.77
CA ILE A 154 -9.20 -5.43 15.95
C ILE A 154 -9.17 -6.95 16.19
N PHE A 155 -9.28 -7.75 15.13
CA PHE A 155 -9.35 -9.21 15.27
C PHE A 155 -7.96 -9.88 15.35
N MET A 156 -6.94 -9.30 14.73
CA MET A 156 -5.64 -9.95 14.56
C MET A 156 -4.48 -9.26 15.29
N HIS A 157 -4.69 -8.12 15.98
CA HIS A 157 -3.58 -7.35 16.61
C HIS A 157 -2.71 -8.22 17.54
N LYS A 158 -3.30 -9.14 18.31
CA LYS A 158 -2.54 -10.05 19.20
C LYS A 158 -1.68 -11.01 18.41
N SER A 159 -2.21 -11.60 17.35
CA SER A 159 -1.46 -12.53 16.48
C SER A 159 -0.38 -11.80 15.71
N LEU A 160 -0.68 -10.62 15.16
CA LEU A 160 0.26 -9.76 14.45
C LEU A 160 1.42 -9.32 15.37
N ALA A 161 1.11 -8.84 16.56
CA ALA A 161 2.13 -8.45 17.55
C ALA A 161 2.99 -9.65 17.98
N LEU A 162 2.38 -10.81 18.20
CA LEU A 162 3.08 -12.01 18.61
C LEU A 162 4.03 -12.53 17.51
N VAL A 163 3.56 -12.57 16.27
CA VAL A 163 4.37 -12.98 15.12
C VAL A 163 5.51 -12.00 14.88
N SER A 164 5.25 -10.69 15.00
CA SER A 164 6.24 -9.64 14.82
C SER A 164 7.34 -9.66 15.89
N LEU A 165 7.00 -9.97 17.16
CA LEU A 165 7.96 -10.00 18.25
C LEU A 165 8.76 -11.32 18.30
N SER A 166 8.09 -12.46 18.13
CA SER A 166 8.72 -13.77 18.18
C SER A 166 7.90 -14.83 17.44
N PRO A 167 8.28 -15.15 16.18
CA PRO A 167 7.62 -16.22 15.40
C PRO A 167 7.62 -17.57 16.12
N SER A 168 8.70 -17.87 16.86
CA SER A 168 8.81 -19.15 17.60
C SER A 168 7.76 -19.27 18.72
N ILE A 169 7.50 -18.17 19.46
CA ILE A 169 6.46 -18.13 20.49
C ILE A 169 5.07 -18.18 19.84
N ALA A 170 4.89 -17.55 18.68
CA ALA A 170 3.64 -17.61 17.94
C ALA A 170 3.29 -19.06 17.55
N ILE A 171 4.25 -19.80 17.01
CA ILE A 171 4.10 -21.22 16.65
C ILE A 171 3.74 -22.07 17.87
N SER A 172 4.43 -21.87 19.01
CA SER A 172 4.14 -22.63 20.24
C SER A 172 2.75 -22.37 20.81
N ARG A 173 2.14 -21.23 20.45
CA ARG A 173 0.75 -20.89 20.80
C ARG A 173 -0.27 -21.29 19.72
N GLY A 174 0.13 -22.07 18.71
CA GLY A 174 -0.73 -22.55 17.66
C GLY A 174 -1.09 -21.49 16.60
N VAL A 175 -0.39 -20.34 16.55
CA VAL A 175 -0.62 -19.32 15.54
C VAL A 175 0.07 -19.73 14.24
N ASN A 176 -0.68 -19.76 13.14
CA ASN A 176 -0.10 -19.98 11.82
C ASN A 176 0.60 -18.71 11.34
N VAL A 177 1.92 -18.66 11.56
CA VAL A 177 2.76 -17.47 11.25
C VAL A 177 2.69 -17.10 9.77
N MET A 178 2.73 -18.10 8.87
CA MET A 178 2.66 -17.86 7.43
C MET A 178 1.32 -17.23 7.02
N ALA A 179 0.20 -17.71 7.58
CA ALA A 179 -1.11 -17.16 7.27
C ALA A 179 -1.25 -15.71 7.78
N VAL A 180 -0.76 -15.44 8.99
CA VAL A 180 -0.77 -14.08 9.56
C VAL A 180 0.08 -13.12 8.72
N ASP A 181 1.28 -13.54 8.34
CA ASP A 181 2.15 -12.76 7.46
C ASP A 181 1.52 -12.53 6.07
N MET A 182 0.87 -13.55 5.48
CA MET A 182 0.18 -13.38 4.19
C MET A 182 -0.95 -12.37 4.28
N ILE A 183 -1.83 -12.47 5.29
CA ILE A 183 -2.93 -11.53 5.48
C ILE A 183 -2.40 -10.13 5.66
N PHE A 184 -1.39 -9.95 6.52
CA PHE A 184 -0.76 -8.65 6.76
C PHE A 184 -0.14 -8.07 5.49
N THR A 185 0.61 -8.88 4.75
CA THR A 185 1.34 -8.45 3.56
C THR A 185 0.40 -8.07 2.42
N VAL A 186 -0.70 -8.81 2.24
CA VAL A 186 -1.76 -8.46 1.29
C VAL A 186 -2.53 -7.21 1.71
N LEU A 187 -2.70 -6.98 3.01
CA LEU A 187 -3.35 -5.77 3.52
C LEU A 187 -2.50 -4.51 3.29
N VAL A 188 -1.17 -4.66 3.30
CA VAL A 188 -0.22 -3.57 3.02
C VAL A 188 -0.14 -3.31 1.50
N ALA A 189 -0.37 -4.31 0.65
CA ALA A 189 -0.33 -4.23 -0.80
C ALA A 189 -1.53 -3.51 -1.41
#